data_d60327c6aaf9b2ee4b86715cf1a753eb
#
_entry.id   d60327c6aaf9b2ee4b86715cf1a753eb
#
_cell.length_a   1.000
_cell.length_b   1.000
_cell.length_c   1.000
_cell.angle_alpha   90.00
_cell.angle_beta   90.00
_cell.angle_gamma   90.00
#
_symmetry.space_group_name_H-M   'P 1'
#
loop_
_entity.id
_entity.type
_entity.pdbx_description
1 polymer ?
#
loop_
_entity_poly.entity_id
_entity_poly.type
_entity_poly.pdbx_seq_one_letter_code
_entity_poly.pdbx_strand_id
1 'polypeptide(L)'
;MRNLLRYDFVKNSVIQTAKMAQTQEASAFLKRISLFPDVSLDNVLESSIQDESVLRRLFATDKSNARLSDPYVGLVDIFNAPAGIRTTRARVVKDEEDLNAQYLMPLSKSMRREEGSPSMVADLKEFKKNWSIFTENSLSQLLDWNNIVAAGGSVLACLAPLPDHAKVSKRAIRKHYHNSEYPTSDVDLFLWGLTPESV
;
A
#
# COMPACT_ATOMS: atom_id res chain seq x y z
N MET A 1 3.88 12.05 -31.50
CA MET A 1 2.63 12.01 -30.73
C MET A 1 2.59 10.99 -29.60
N ARG A 2 3.10 9.75 -29.74
CA ARG A 2 3.09 8.72 -28.67
C ARG A 2 3.90 9.02 -27.42
N ASN A 3 4.92 9.88 -27.49
CA ASN A 3 5.77 10.19 -26.33
C ASN A 3 5.23 11.33 -25.43
N LEU A 4 4.39 12.21 -25.95
CA LEU A 4 3.77 13.30 -25.17
C LEU A 4 2.68 12.75 -24.23
N LEU A 5 1.86 11.80 -24.67
CA LEU A 5 0.80 11.21 -23.86
C LEU A 5 1.34 10.39 -22.65
N ARG A 6 2.52 9.75 -22.79
CA ARG A 6 3.23 9.11 -21.67
C ARG A 6 3.73 10.11 -20.63
N TYR A 7 4.10 11.30 -21.05
CA TYR A 7 4.63 12.33 -20.16
C TYR A 7 3.52 12.98 -19.30
N ASP A 8 2.33 13.18 -19.89
CA ASP A 8 1.18 13.75 -19.17
C ASP A 8 0.56 12.80 -18.17
N PHE A 9 0.53 11.49 -18.47
CA PHE A 9 0.10 10.46 -17.50
C PHE A 9 1.00 10.42 -16.26
N VAL A 10 2.33 10.48 -16.44
CA VAL A 10 3.28 10.57 -15.35
C VAL A 10 3.12 11.87 -14.58
N LYS A 11 2.85 13.00 -15.24
CA LYS A 11 2.64 14.30 -14.61
C LYS A 11 1.37 14.33 -13.74
N ASN A 12 0.25 13.84 -14.24
CA ASN A 12 -1.02 13.87 -13.50
C ASN A 12 -0.99 12.95 -12.27
N SER A 13 -0.37 11.79 -12.35
CA SER A 13 -0.23 10.91 -11.18
C SER A 13 0.80 11.39 -10.17
N VAL A 14 1.83 12.11 -10.61
CA VAL A 14 2.80 12.79 -9.73
C VAL A 14 2.17 14.02 -9.07
N ILE A 15 1.27 14.72 -9.76
CA ILE A 15 0.55 15.88 -9.20
C ILE A 15 -0.46 15.42 -8.14
N GLN A 16 -1.10 14.26 -8.30
CA GLN A 16 -1.98 13.69 -7.26
C GLN A 16 -1.18 13.24 -6.03
N THR A 17 -0.01 12.61 -6.19
CA THR A 17 0.87 12.29 -5.06
C THR A 17 1.47 13.52 -4.39
N ALA A 18 1.73 14.59 -5.13
CA ALA A 18 2.22 15.85 -4.56
C ALA A 18 1.15 16.64 -3.77
N LYS A 19 -0.13 16.32 -3.94
CA LYS A 19 -1.24 16.96 -3.23
C LYS A 19 -1.63 16.30 -1.91
N MET A 20 -1.16 15.10 -1.61
CA MET A 20 -1.29 14.53 -0.27
C MET A 20 -0.31 15.23 0.68
N ALA A 21 -0.66 16.45 1.09
CA ALA A 21 -0.06 16.99 2.31
C ALA A 21 -0.36 15.99 3.43
N GLN A 22 0.68 15.48 4.11
CA GLN A 22 0.47 14.62 5.27
C GLN A 22 -0.47 15.35 6.23
N THR A 23 -1.66 14.82 6.39
CA THR A 23 -2.61 15.34 7.36
C THR A 23 -2.01 15.21 8.75
N GLN A 24 -2.48 16.00 9.70
CA GLN A 24 -2.06 15.87 11.10
C GLN A 24 -2.31 14.43 11.62
N GLU A 25 -3.40 13.81 11.18
CA GLU A 25 -3.75 12.41 11.50
C GLU A 25 -2.74 11.42 10.94
N ALA A 26 -2.35 11.55 9.67
CA ALA A 26 -1.33 10.71 9.04
C ALA A 26 0.03 10.85 9.73
N SER A 27 0.43 12.08 10.07
CA SER A 27 1.66 12.36 10.81
C SER A 27 1.65 11.74 12.20
N ALA A 28 0.52 11.83 12.91
CA ALA A 28 0.34 11.19 14.22
C ALA A 28 0.41 9.66 14.11
N PHE A 29 -0.21 9.07 13.10
CA PHE A 29 -0.11 7.63 12.82
C PHE A 29 1.34 7.21 12.57
N LEU A 30 2.05 7.89 11.68
CA LEU A 30 3.45 7.58 11.37
C LEU A 30 4.35 7.67 12.62
N LYS A 31 4.09 8.63 13.50
CA LYS A 31 4.79 8.76 14.78
C LYS A 31 4.50 7.56 15.71
N ARG A 32 3.24 7.14 15.81
CA ARG A 32 2.88 5.97 16.63
C ARG A 32 3.49 4.68 16.08
N ILE A 33 3.35 4.42 14.78
CA ILE A 33 3.87 3.17 14.18
C ILE A 33 5.40 3.08 14.26
N SER A 34 6.10 4.20 14.38
CA SER A 34 7.56 4.19 14.58
C SER A 34 7.98 3.66 15.96
N LEU A 35 7.07 3.58 16.92
CA LEU A 35 7.33 3.02 18.25
C LEU A 35 7.33 1.49 18.27
N PHE A 36 6.82 0.85 17.24
CA PHE A 36 6.91 -0.60 17.11
C PHE A 36 8.38 -0.99 16.80
N PRO A 37 8.97 -2.06 17.39
CA PRO A 37 8.34 -3.07 18.27
C PRO A 37 8.38 -2.76 19.77
N ASP A 38 8.93 -1.64 20.21
CA ASP A 38 9.03 -1.29 21.64
C ASP A 38 7.65 -1.15 22.30
N VAL A 39 6.68 -0.66 21.54
CA VAL A 39 5.26 -0.65 21.89
C VAL A 39 4.55 -1.71 21.05
N SER A 40 3.62 -2.46 21.67
CA SER A 40 2.87 -3.50 20.95
C SER A 40 2.10 -2.93 19.75
N LEU A 41 1.95 -3.72 18.69
CA LEU A 41 1.23 -3.31 17.48
C LEU A 41 -0.23 -2.94 17.79
N ASP A 42 -0.89 -3.67 18.69
CA ASP A 42 -2.26 -3.41 19.10
C ASP A 42 -2.39 -2.00 19.70
N ASN A 43 -1.51 -1.64 20.63
CA ASN A 43 -1.50 -0.32 21.24
C ASN A 43 -1.20 0.79 20.22
N VAL A 44 -0.29 0.53 19.27
CA VAL A 44 0.05 1.47 18.21
C VAL A 44 -1.15 1.73 17.28
N LEU A 45 -1.95 0.70 16.99
CA LEU A 45 -3.07 0.75 16.06
C LEU A 45 -4.39 1.16 16.69
N GLU A 46 -4.56 1.08 18.01
CA GLU A 46 -5.82 1.28 18.72
C GLU A 46 -6.56 2.56 18.29
N SER A 47 -5.90 3.71 18.31
CA SER A 47 -6.54 4.97 17.92
C SER A 47 -6.90 5.02 16.43
N SER A 48 -6.18 4.32 15.57
CA SER A 48 -6.48 4.24 14.13
C SER A 48 -7.70 3.36 13.87
N ILE A 49 -7.89 2.28 14.63
CA ILE A 49 -9.08 1.42 14.57
C ILE A 49 -10.31 2.19 15.04
N GLN A 50 -10.16 2.99 16.09
CA GLN A 50 -11.24 3.87 16.58
C GLN A 50 -11.62 4.92 15.53
N ASP A 51 -10.64 5.57 14.91
CA ASP A 51 -10.85 6.55 13.83
C ASP A 51 -11.52 5.93 12.61
N GLU A 52 -11.10 4.75 12.20
CA GLU A 52 -11.76 4.00 11.11
C GLU A 52 -13.24 3.72 11.44
N SER A 53 -13.53 3.30 12.66
CA SER A 53 -14.89 3.06 13.12
C SER A 53 -15.75 4.33 13.07
N VAL A 54 -15.18 5.47 13.43
CA VAL A 54 -15.85 6.78 13.34
C VAL A 54 -16.13 7.15 11.88
N LEU A 55 -15.15 6.99 10.97
CA LEU A 55 -15.30 7.28 9.55
C LEU A 55 -16.39 6.40 8.91
N ARG A 56 -16.38 5.10 9.20
CA ARG A 56 -17.41 4.17 8.73
C ARG A 56 -18.82 4.57 9.20
N ARG A 57 -18.94 4.97 10.46
CA ARG A 57 -20.22 5.46 11.00
C ARG A 57 -20.66 6.75 10.33
N LEU A 58 -19.78 7.73 10.16
CA LEU A 58 -20.10 8.98 9.45
C LEU A 58 -20.55 8.70 8.03
N PHE A 59 -19.84 7.84 7.30
CA PHE A 59 -20.22 7.45 5.94
C PHE A 59 -21.62 6.80 5.88
N ALA A 60 -21.99 6.03 6.89
CA ALA A 60 -23.31 5.40 6.96
C ALA A 60 -24.43 6.35 7.37
N THR A 61 -24.16 7.33 8.24
CA THR A 61 -25.21 8.13 8.90
C THR A 61 -25.24 9.61 8.51
N ASP A 62 -24.10 10.16 8.07
CA ASP A 62 -23.95 11.59 7.72
C ASP A 62 -22.92 11.76 6.59
N LYS A 63 -23.35 11.43 5.37
CA LYS A 63 -22.47 11.53 4.18
C LYS A 63 -22.05 12.95 3.84
N SER A 64 -22.74 13.96 4.38
CA SER A 64 -22.42 15.38 4.17
C SER A 64 -21.38 15.91 5.13
N ASN A 65 -20.90 15.10 6.07
CA ASN A 65 -19.93 15.51 7.05
C ASN A 65 -18.63 16.03 6.40
N ALA A 66 -18.17 17.20 6.85
CA ALA A 66 -17.00 17.86 6.30
C ALA A 66 -15.72 16.98 6.32
N ARG A 67 -15.62 16.06 7.30
CA ARG A 67 -14.48 15.12 7.37
C ARG A 67 -14.44 14.16 6.19
N LEU A 68 -15.58 13.84 5.60
CA LEU A 68 -15.69 12.94 4.43
C LEU A 68 -15.47 13.68 3.11
N SER A 69 -15.37 15.01 3.10
CA SER A 69 -15.07 15.78 1.89
C SER A 69 -13.61 15.69 1.45
N ASP A 70 -12.70 15.28 2.34
CA ASP A 70 -11.31 14.99 1.99
C ASP A 70 -11.20 13.57 1.40
N PRO A 71 -10.90 13.40 0.11
CA PRO A 71 -10.78 12.09 -0.52
C PRO A 71 -9.61 11.25 0.02
N TYR A 72 -8.71 11.87 0.79
CA TYR A 72 -7.53 11.21 1.35
C TYR A 72 -7.63 11.00 2.86
N VAL A 73 -8.80 11.26 3.46
CA VAL A 73 -9.00 11.06 4.90
C VAL A 73 -8.66 9.62 5.32
N GLY A 74 -7.86 9.49 6.37
CA GLY A 74 -7.42 8.18 6.87
C GLY A 74 -6.33 7.49 6.03
N LEU A 75 -5.85 8.11 4.93
CA LEU A 75 -4.78 7.56 4.12
C LEU A 75 -3.41 8.13 4.52
N VAL A 76 -2.38 7.32 4.31
CA VAL A 76 -0.98 7.69 4.55
C VAL A 76 -0.19 7.53 3.26
N ASP A 77 0.55 8.57 2.86
CA ASP A 77 1.49 8.47 1.74
C ASP A 77 2.72 7.65 2.15
N ILE A 78 2.70 6.38 1.77
CA ILE A 78 3.73 5.41 2.16
C ILE A 78 5.10 5.73 1.54
N PHE A 79 5.16 6.37 0.36
CA PHE A 79 6.44 6.70 -0.28
C PHE A 79 7.12 7.90 0.37
N ASN A 80 6.36 8.77 1.01
CA ASN A 80 6.87 9.88 1.81
C ASN A 80 7.02 9.53 3.30
N ALA A 81 6.69 8.29 3.70
CA ALA A 81 6.90 7.83 5.07
C ALA A 81 8.40 7.72 5.40
N PRO A 82 8.81 7.94 6.67
CA PRO A 82 10.19 7.77 7.12
C PRO A 82 10.76 6.39 6.76
N ALA A 83 12.04 6.36 6.35
CA ALA A 83 12.70 5.12 5.92
C ALA A 83 12.61 4.00 6.95
N GLY A 84 12.74 4.31 8.25
CA GLY A 84 12.65 3.32 9.32
C GLY A 84 11.30 2.60 9.41
N ILE A 85 10.20 3.22 8.92
CA ILE A 85 8.88 2.56 8.85
C ILE A 85 8.80 1.61 7.66
N ARG A 86 9.60 1.85 6.62
CA ARG A 86 9.65 1.07 5.39
C ARG A 86 10.68 -0.05 5.43
N THR A 87 11.17 -0.37 6.60
CA THR A 87 12.09 -1.50 6.84
C THR A 87 11.39 -2.62 7.58
N THR A 88 11.88 -3.83 7.40
CA THR A 88 11.41 -5.00 8.15
C THR A 88 11.76 -4.82 9.62
N ARG A 89 10.75 -4.91 10.48
CA ARG A 89 10.89 -4.88 11.93
C ARG A 89 10.28 -6.16 12.47
N ALA A 90 11.13 -7.01 13.00
CA ALA A 90 10.69 -8.27 13.56
C ALA A 90 10.23 -8.06 15.00
N ARG A 91 9.15 -8.75 15.39
CA ARG A 91 8.83 -8.87 16.79
C ARG A 91 9.89 -9.74 17.47
N VAL A 92 10.47 -9.23 18.54
CA VAL A 92 11.37 -10.01 19.37
C VAL A 92 10.53 -10.89 20.31
N VAL A 93 10.63 -12.20 20.15
CA VAL A 93 10.06 -13.17 21.07
C VAL A 93 10.95 -13.19 22.32
N LYS A 94 10.43 -12.78 23.46
CA LYS A 94 11.18 -12.66 24.72
C LYS A 94 10.93 -13.87 25.65
N ASP A 95 9.72 -14.42 25.60
CA ASP A 95 9.28 -15.51 26.48
C ASP A 95 8.21 -16.39 25.79
N GLU A 96 7.73 -17.39 26.51
CA GLU A 96 6.70 -18.31 26.00
C GLU A 96 5.33 -17.65 25.83
N GLU A 97 5.02 -16.59 26.58
CA GLU A 97 3.75 -15.85 26.44
C GLU A 97 3.69 -15.12 25.11
N ASP A 98 4.84 -14.73 24.58
CA ASP A 98 4.95 -14.15 23.25
C ASP A 98 4.64 -15.14 22.09
N LEU A 99 4.62 -16.44 22.39
CA LEU A 99 4.32 -17.50 21.43
C LEU A 99 2.86 -17.94 21.44
N ASN A 100 1.98 -17.19 22.10
CA ASN A 100 0.58 -17.56 22.19
C ASN A 100 -0.14 -17.49 20.83
N ALA A 101 -1.32 -18.14 20.74
CA ALA A 101 -2.08 -18.30 19.49
C ALA A 101 -2.67 -17.00 18.88
N GLN A 102 -2.58 -15.87 19.58
CA GLN A 102 -2.95 -14.55 19.01
C GLN A 102 -1.99 -14.10 17.91
N TYR A 103 -0.79 -14.62 17.94
CA TYR A 103 0.21 -14.33 16.93
C TYR A 103 0.33 -15.58 16.06
N LEU A 104 -0.14 -15.47 14.83
CA LEU A 104 0.03 -16.47 13.79
C LEU A 104 1.40 -17.15 13.92
N MET A 105 1.43 -18.46 13.75
CA MET A 105 2.66 -19.26 13.88
C MET A 105 3.84 -18.54 13.23
N PRO A 106 4.92 -18.33 13.94
CA PRO A 106 6.07 -17.62 13.40
C PRO A 106 6.57 -18.35 12.15
N LEU A 107 6.76 -17.62 11.05
CA LEU A 107 7.39 -18.16 9.86
C LEU A 107 8.70 -18.86 10.22
N SER A 108 9.01 -19.96 9.56
CA SER A 108 10.32 -20.60 9.71
C SER A 108 11.45 -19.59 9.46
N LYS A 109 12.59 -19.76 10.09
CA LYS A 109 13.72 -18.83 9.98
C LYS A 109 14.10 -18.54 8.52
N SER A 110 14.00 -19.53 7.65
CA SER A 110 14.29 -19.42 6.22
C SER A 110 13.28 -18.58 5.43
N MET A 111 12.08 -18.38 5.97
CA MET A 111 11.01 -17.60 5.35
C MET A 111 10.92 -16.17 5.89
N ARG A 112 11.69 -15.84 6.93
CA ARG A 112 11.69 -14.50 7.52
C ARG A 112 12.62 -13.59 6.73
N ARG A 113 12.17 -12.35 6.54
CA ARG A 113 13.07 -11.30 6.06
C ARG A 113 14.00 -10.87 7.18
N GLU A 114 15.21 -10.47 6.82
CA GLU A 114 16.18 -9.94 7.77
C GLU A 114 15.71 -8.62 8.36
N GLU A 115 15.96 -8.43 9.65
CA GLU A 115 15.71 -7.16 10.35
C GLU A 115 16.44 -6.02 9.63
N GLY A 116 15.76 -4.88 9.47
CA GLY A 116 16.30 -3.71 8.78
C GLY A 116 16.32 -3.81 7.25
N SER A 117 16.00 -4.98 6.66
CA SER A 117 15.87 -5.08 5.20
C SER A 117 14.66 -4.27 4.70
N PRO A 118 14.66 -3.78 3.43
CA PRO A 118 13.50 -3.08 2.89
C PRO A 118 12.24 -3.93 2.97
N SER A 119 11.16 -3.38 3.54
CA SER A 119 9.86 -4.03 3.61
C SER A 119 9.01 -3.80 2.36
N MET A 120 9.38 -2.80 1.55
CA MET A 120 8.69 -2.44 0.32
C MET A 120 9.68 -1.90 -0.73
N VAL A 121 9.20 -1.73 -1.96
CA VAL A 121 9.94 -1.07 -3.04
C VAL A 121 10.39 0.34 -2.66
N ALA A 122 11.52 0.78 -3.22
CA ALA A 122 12.17 2.01 -2.81
C ALA A 122 11.34 3.27 -3.12
N ASP A 123 10.68 3.30 -4.27
CA ASP A 123 9.95 4.47 -4.74
C ASP A 123 8.74 4.12 -5.63
N LEU A 124 7.94 5.14 -5.91
CA LEU A 124 6.77 5.03 -6.78
C LEU A 124 7.13 4.59 -8.21
N LYS A 125 8.32 4.89 -8.70
CA LYS A 125 8.77 4.51 -10.05
C LYS A 125 8.97 2.99 -10.12
N GLU A 126 9.57 2.40 -9.10
CA GLU A 126 9.74 0.96 -8.98
C GLU A 126 8.37 0.27 -8.86
N PHE A 127 7.47 0.80 -8.01
CA PHE A 127 6.10 0.32 -7.92
C PHE A 127 5.40 0.32 -9.29
N LYS A 128 5.43 1.45 -10.02
CA LYS A 128 4.81 1.56 -11.34
C LYS A 128 5.40 0.59 -12.37
N LYS A 129 6.70 0.34 -12.31
CA LYS A 129 7.36 -0.67 -13.13
C LYS A 129 6.81 -2.06 -12.82
N ASN A 130 6.73 -2.41 -11.55
CA ASN A 130 6.20 -3.70 -11.09
C ASN A 130 4.74 -3.86 -11.48
N TRP A 131 3.93 -2.81 -11.26
CA TRP A 131 2.53 -2.76 -11.64
C TRP A 131 2.32 -2.99 -13.15
N SER A 132 3.11 -2.33 -14.00
CA SER A 132 3.01 -2.53 -15.46
C SER A 132 3.35 -3.95 -15.90
N ILE A 133 4.24 -4.63 -15.17
CA ILE A 133 4.60 -6.02 -15.45
C ILE A 133 3.53 -6.96 -14.91
N PHE A 134 3.06 -6.73 -13.69
CA PHE A 134 2.01 -7.52 -13.05
C PHE A 134 0.71 -7.51 -13.86
N THR A 135 0.26 -6.32 -14.27
CA THR A 135 -0.95 -6.17 -15.09
C THR A 135 -0.74 -6.49 -16.58
N GLU A 136 0.45 -6.90 -16.98
CA GLU A 136 0.83 -7.12 -18.39
C GLU A 136 0.49 -5.91 -19.30
N ASN A 137 0.54 -4.71 -18.75
CA ASN A 137 0.10 -3.47 -19.37
C ASN A 137 -1.38 -3.43 -19.77
N SER A 138 -2.23 -4.34 -19.32
CA SER A 138 -3.67 -4.34 -19.66
C SER A 138 -4.35 -3.04 -19.26
N LEU A 139 -3.92 -2.39 -18.18
CA LEU A 139 -4.45 -1.12 -17.70
C LEU A 139 -3.77 0.11 -18.34
N SER A 140 -2.85 -0.08 -19.29
CA SER A 140 -2.18 1.03 -19.97
C SER A 140 -3.12 1.87 -20.86
N GLN A 141 -4.28 1.32 -21.23
CA GLN A 141 -5.34 2.00 -21.96
C GLN A 141 -6.21 2.90 -21.08
N LEU A 142 -6.14 2.71 -19.76
CA LEU A 142 -6.81 3.57 -18.82
C LEU A 142 -6.03 4.89 -18.71
N LEU A 143 -6.51 5.89 -19.48
CA LEU A 143 -5.82 7.18 -19.62
C LEU A 143 -6.01 8.08 -18.42
N ASP A 144 -7.12 7.91 -17.70
CA ASP A 144 -7.50 8.67 -16.54
C ASP A 144 -7.79 7.74 -15.37
N TRP A 145 -7.16 8.03 -14.22
CA TRP A 145 -7.34 7.33 -12.96
C TRP A 145 -8.17 8.13 -11.95
N ASN A 146 -8.80 9.22 -12.39
CA ASN A 146 -9.75 9.92 -11.54
C ASN A 146 -10.91 8.98 -11.20
N ASN A 147 -11.35 9.02 -9.94
CA ASN A 147 -12.43 8.18 -9.45
C ASN A 147 -12.17 6.65 -9.51
N ILE A 148 -10.91 6.23 -9.71
CA ILE A 148 -10.52 4.82 -9.73
C ILE A 148 -9.43 4.59 -8.69
N VAL A 149 -9.63 3.57 -7.86
CA VAL A 149 -8.64 3.10 -6.88
C VAL A 149 -8.35 1.64 -7.14
N ALA A 150 -7.08 1.30 -7.33
CA ALA A 150 -6.63 -0.08 -7.27
C ALA A 150 -6.30 -0.43 -5.82
N ALA A 151 -6.73 -1.60 -5.36
CA ALA A 151 -6.45 -2.09 -4.02
C ALA A 151 -6.20 -3.60 -4.01
N GLY A 152 -6.08 -4.19 -2.84
CA GLY A 152 -5.98 -5.63 -2.69
C GLY A 152 -4.61 -6.23 -2.93
N GLY A 153 -4.62 -7.52 -3.25
CA GLY A 153 -3.41 -8.35 -3.35
C GLY A 153 -2.44 -7.93 -4.44
N SER A 154 -2.92 -7.46 -5.57
CA SER A 154 -2.10 -6.97 -6.68
C SER A 154 -1.26 -5.75 -6.32
N VAL A 155 -1.84 -4.80 -5.56
CA VAL A 155 -1.12 -3.63 -5.06
C VAL A 155 -0.05 -4.07 -4.06
N LEU A 156 -0.40 -4.95 -3.11
CA LEU A 156 0.55 -5.48 -2.13
C LEU A 156 1.70 -6.23 -2.82
N ALA A 157 1.41 -7.06 -3.82
CA ALA A 157 2.41 -7.77 -4.60
C ALA A 157 3.41 -6.84 -5.27
N CYS A 158 2.91 -5.73 -5.86
CA CYS A 158 3.75 -4.75 -6.52
C CYS A 158 4.54 -3.84 -5.56
N LEU A 159 4.05 -3.67 -4.32
CA LEU A 159 4.76 -2.98 -3.25
C LEU A 159 5.84 -3.85 -2.61
N ALA A 160 5.66 -5.16 -2.57
CA ALA A 160 6.63 -6.07 -1.97
C ALA A 160 8.00 -6.01 -2.70
N PRO A 161 9.12 -6.04 -1.97
CA PRO A 161 10.44 -6.12 -2.59
C PRO A 161 10.59 -7.43 -3.36
N LEU A 162 11.02 -7.33 -4.60
CA LEU A 162 11.31 -8.51 -5.40
C LEU A 162 12.57 -9.22 -4.90
N PRO A 163 12.62 -10.54 -4.91
CA PRO A 163 13.85 -11.28 -4.64
C PRO A 163 14.86 -11.06 -5.78
N ASP A 164 16.14 -11.15 -5.46
CA ASP A 164 17.21 -10.78 -6.39
C ASP A 164 17.18 -11.59 -7.70
N HIS A 165 16.83 -12.88 -7.62
CA HIS A 165 16.70 -13.71 -8.81
C HIS A 165 15.58 -13.25 -9.76
N ALA A 166 14.57 -12.55 -9.26
CA ALA A 166 13.50 -11.99 -10.08
C ALA A 166 13.89 -10.63 -10.70
N LYS A 167 14.79 -9.88 -10.09
CA LYS A 167 15.18 -8.53 -10.56
C LYS A 167 15.98 -8.51 -11.86
N VAL A 168 16.52 -9.66 -12.29
CA VAL A 168 17.45 -9.77 -13.43
C VAL A 168 16.85 -9.37 -14.79
N SER A 169 15.53 -9.48 -14.95
CA SER A 169 14.86 -9.10 -16.20
C SER A 169 13.35 -8.95 -16.01
N LYS A 170 12.68 -8.22 -16.93
CA LYS A 170 11.21 -8.13 -16.95
C LYS A 170 10.55 -9.51 -17.06
N ARG A 171 11.15 -10.42 -17.83
CA ARG A 171 10.65 -11.82 -17.96
C ARG A 171 10.74 -12.58 -16.64
N ALA A 172 11.81 -12.38 -15.88
CA ALA A 172 11.97 -13.00 -14.56
C ALA A 172 10.94 -12.44 -13.56
N ILE A 173 10.70 -11.12 -13.54
CA ILE A 173 9.67 -10.50 -12.70
C ILE A 173 8.28 -11.06 -13.05
N ARG A 174 7.95 -11.12 -14.34
CA ARG A 174 6.67 -11.67 -14.80
C ARG A 174 6.49 -13.12 -14.37
N LYS A 175 7.53 -13.95 -14.53
CA LYS A 175 7.51 -15.35 -14.08
C LYS A 175 7.31 -15.45 -12.57
N HIS A 176 7.98 -14.61 -11.80
CA HIS A 176 7.82 -14.53 -10.34
C HIS A 176 6.35 -14.24 -9.96
N TYR A 177 5.73 -13.24 -10.57
CA TYR A 177 4.34 -12.90 -10.29
C TYR A 177 3.37 -14.02 -10.73
N HIS A 178 3.39 -14.43 -11.98
CA HIS A 178 2.31 -15.24 -12.55
C HIS A 178 2.53 -16.74 -12.45
N ASN A 179 3.75 -17.23 -12.23
CA ASN A 179 4.01 -18.66 -12.16
C ASN A 179 4.39 -19.12 -10.75
N SER A 180 4.86 -18.22 -9.86
CA SER A 180 5.38 -18.64 -8.57
C SER A 180 4.55 -18.10 -7.40
N GLU A 181 4.46 -16.80 -7.24
CA GLU A 181 3.92 -16.19 -5.99
C GLU A 181 2.43 -15.86 -6.07
N TYR A 182 1.97 -15.41 -7.24
CA TYR A 182 0.61 -14.88 -7.41
C TYR A 182 -0.08 -15.44 -8.68
N PRO A 183 -0.10 -16.76 -8.90
CA PRO A 183 -0.55 -17.35 -10.17
C PRO A 183 -2.05 -17.13 -10.47
N THR A 184 -2.85 -16.87 -9.44
CA THR A 184 -4.31 -16.67 -9.56
C THR A 184 -4.75 -15.27 -9.11
N SER A 185 -3.80 -14.34 -8.93
CA SER A 185 -4.16 -13.00 -8.48
C SER A 185 -4.81 -12.18 -9.58
N ASP A 186 -5.90 -11.55 -9.23
CA ASP A 186 -6.63 -10.56 -9.98
C ASP A 186 -6.22 -9.12 -9.61
N VAL A 187 -6.85 -8.15 -10.26
CA VAL A 187 -6.67 -6.73 -9.99
C VAL A 187 -8.02 -6.14 -9.61
N ASP A 188 -8.15 -5.76 -8.35
CA ASP A 188 -9.34 -5.11 -7.84
C ASP A 188 -9.30 -3.62 -8.14
N LEU A 189 -10.30 -3.14 -8.88
CA LEU A 189 -10.53 -1.73 -9.14
C LEU A 189 -11.83 -1.28 -8.50
N PHE A 190 -11.77 -0.19 -7.77
CA PHE A 190 -12.91 0.41 -7.08
C PHE A 190 -13.22 1.76 -7.71
N LEU A 191 -14.47 1.99 -8.05
CA LEU A 191 -14.98 3.28 -8.52
C LEU A 191 -15.49 4.08 -7.32
N TRP A 192 -15.20 5.39 -7.28
CA TRP A 192 -15.62 6.27 -6.20
C TRP A 192 -16.00 7.65 -6.72
N GLY A 193 -16.84 8.38 -5.97
CA GLY A 193 -17.21 9.76 -6.28
C GLY A 193 -18.00 9.94 -7.58
N LEU A 194 -18.52 8.86 -8.17
CA LEU A 194 -19.35 8.90 -9.37
C LEU A 194 -20.83 9.04 -8.97
N THR A 195 -21.62 9.72 -9.80
CA THR A 195 -23.08 9.72 -9.71
C THR A 195 -23.66 8.62 -10.61
N PRO A 196 -24.92 8.17 -10.38
CA PRO A 196 -25.57 7.19 -11.26
C PRO A 196 -25.57 7.57 -12.73
N GLU A 197 -25.56 8.87 -13.05
CA GLU A 197 -25.56 9.38 -14.42
C GLU A 197 -24.16 9.38 -15.06
N SER A 198 -23.10 9.18 -14.27
CA SER A 198 -21.70 9.20 -14.71
C SER A 198 -21.07 7.80 -14.82
N VAL A 199 -21.88 6.75 -14.61
CA VAL A 199 -21.42 5.35 -14.70
C VAL A 199 -21.74 4.76 -16.06
#